data_96ac3c99b793693f62305f6028009288
#
_entry.id   96ac3c99b793693f62305f6028009288
#
_cell.length_a   1.000
_cell.length_b   1.000
_cell.length_c   1.000
_cell.angle_alpha   90.00
_cell.angle_beta   90.00
_cell.angle_gamma   90.00
#
_symmetry.space_group_name_H-M   'P 1'
#
loop_
_entity.id
_entity.type
_entity.pdbx_description
1 polymer ?
#
loop_
_entity_poly.entity_id
_entity_poly.type
_entity_poly.pdbx_seq_one_letter_code
_entity_poly.pdbx_strand_id
1 'polypeptide(L)'
;NETQKNHKPISIISLKECNQSIKKTIPMMIAKCSFLEHKSSENKKESFHLIIDEAHNILSESSVREAEAWKDYRLELFEEIIKEGRKFGYFVTISSQRPFDISPTIVSQLHNYFIHRLVNENDLYLLKNTLSTLDAASRTLIPTLPPGACIISGTAFHTPLLVQIDRSEEHTSELQ
;
A
#
# COMPACT_ATOMS: atom_id res chain seq x y z
N ASN A 1 32.09 -0.60 25.61
CA ASN A 1 31.97 0.09 24.31
C ASN A 1 30.79 -0.52 23.56
N GLU A 2 29.59 -0.02 23.86
CA GLU A 2 28.40 -0.31 23.10
C GLU A 2 28.52 0.43 21.77
N THR A 3 28.77 -0.31 20.71
CA THR A 3 28.58 0.16 19.34
C THR A 3 27.09 0.44 19.18
N GLN A 4 26.66 1.69 19.33
CA GLN A 4 25.37 2.18 18.83
C GLN A 4 25.30 1.79 17.35
N LYS A 5 24.54 0.72 17.06
CA LYS A 5 24.11 0.42 15.69
C LYS A 5 23.32 1.63 15.21
N ASN A 6 23.89 2.37 14.28
CA ASN A 6 23.26 3.49 13.61
C ASN A 6 22.14 2.92 12.70
N HIS A 7 21.01 2.55 13.28
CA HIS A 7 19.84 2.12 12.53
C HIS A 7 19.29 3.37 11.82
N LYS A 8 19.46 3.43 10.53
CA LYS A 8 18.72 4.39 9.73
C LYS A 8 17.24 3.98 9.82
N PRO A 9 16.37 4.84 10.31
CA PRO A 9 14.96 4.47 10.54
C PRO A 9 14.19 4.26 9.24
N ILE A 10 14.71 4.70 8.10
CA ILE A 10 14.05 4.60 6.79
C ILE A 10 15.06 4.05 5.77
N SER A 11 14.63 3.03 5.02
CA SER A 11 15.36 2.48 3.87
C SER A 11 14.51 2.64 2.61
N ILE A 12 15.07 3.25 1.57
CA ILE A 12 14.39 3.44 0.29
C ILE A 12 15.04 2.54 -0.75
N ILE A 13 14.23 1.74 -1.44
CA ILE A 13 14.67 0.83 -2.49
C ILE A 13 14.00 1.23 -3.79
N SER A 14 14.78 1.74 -4.75
CA SER A 14 14.28 2.11 -6.07
C SER A 14 14.43 0.95 -7.05
N LEU A 15 13.32 0.61 -7.72
CA LEU A 15 13.26 -0.44 -8.75
C LEU A 15 13.06 0.15 -10.15
N LYS A 16 13.27 1.46 -10.33
CA LYS A 16 12.99 2.18 -11.58
C LYS A 16 13.67 1.54 -12.78
N GLU A 17 14.94 1.20 -12.67
CA GLU A 17 15.76 0.64 -13.74
C GLU A 17 15.61 -0.88 -13.92
N CYS A 18 14.79 -1.54 -13.10
CA CYS A 18 14.63 -2.98 -13.15
C CYS A 18 13.61 -3.41 -14.22
N ASN A 19 13.77 -4.60 -14.77
CA ASN A 19 12.78 -5.22 -15.64
C ASN A 19 11.51 -5.65 -14.84
N GLN A 20 10.43 -5.98 -15.54
CA GLN A 20 9.15 -6.30 -14.91
C GLN A 20 9.20 -7.52 -13.97
N SER A 21 9.98 -8.54 -14.29
CA SER A 21 10.11 -9.73 -13.44
C SER A 21 10.80 -9.37 -12.12
N ILE A 22 11.87 -8.59 -12.19
CA ILE A 22 12.61 -8.11 -11.01
C ILE A 22 11.73 -7.20 -10.15
N LYS A 23 10.95 -6.30 -10.78
CA LYS A 23 10.00 -5.41 -10.07
C LYS A 23 8.96 -6.15 -9.25
N LYS A 24 8.63 -7.40 -9.60
CA LYS A 24 7.72 -8.25 -8.84
C LYS A 24 8.44 -9.13 -7.82
N THR A 25 9.58 -9.71 -8.21
CA THR A 25 10.30 -10.69 -7.38
C THR A 25 11.00 -10.03 -6.18
N ILE A 26 11.69 -8.91 -6.37
CA ILE A 26 12.43 -8.25 -5.29
C ILE A 26 11.51 -7.77 -4.16
N PRO A 27 10.41 -7.03 -4.42
CA PRO A 27 9.50 -6.63 -3.35
C PRO A 27 8.89 -7.82 -2.60
N MET A 28 8.55 -8.89 -3.33
CA MET A 28 8.04 -10.11 -2.73
C MET A 28 9.06 -10.74 -1.76
N MET A 29 10.33 -10.84 -2.18
CA MET A 29 11.39 -11.38 -1.32
C MET A 29 11.64 -10.49 -0.10
N ILE A 30 11.69 -9.18 -0.28
CA ILE A 30 11.88 -8.22 0.81
C ILE A 30 10.72 -8.33 1.80
N ALA A 31 9.48 -8.32 1.32
CA ALA A 31 8.30 -8.47 2.15
C ALA A 31 8.33 -9.77 2.96
N LYS A 32 8.65 -10.90 2.30
CA LYS A 32 8.75 -12.20 2.96
C LYS A 32 9.83 -12.23 4.01
N CYS A 33 11.07 -11.84 3.65
CA CYS A 33 12.21 -11.91 4.56
C CYS A 33 12.00 -10.99 5.78
N SER A 34 11.60 -9.74 5.54
CA SER A 34 11.37 -8.78 6.63
C SER A 34 10.19 -9.20 7.53
N PHE A 35 9.13 -9.78 6.95
CA PHE A 35 8.00 -10.27 7.73
C PHE A 35 8.39 -11.46 8.62
N LEU A 36 9.11 -12.44 8.07
CA LEU A 36 9.57 -13.60 8.84
C LEU A 36 10.56 -13.20 9.93
N GLU A 37 11.51 -12.32 9.63
CA GLU A 37 12.46 -11.79 10.61
C GLU A 37 11.74 -11.05 11.74
N HIS A 38 10.80 -10.16 11.38
CA HIS A 38 10.04 -9.41 12.37
C HIS A 38 9.11 -10.30 13.20
N LYS A 39 8.48 -11.32 12.59
CA LYS A 39 7.62 -12.30 13.26
C LYS A 39 8.39 -13.15 14.28
N SER A 40 9.65 -13.49 13.98
CA SER A 40 10.53 -14.26 14.85
C SER A 40 11.26 -13.42 15.91
N SER A 41 11.23 -12.09 15.79
CA SER A 41 11.88 -11.19 16.73
C SER A 41 11.25 -11.26 18.12
N GLU A 42 12.08 -11.37 19.16
CA GLU A 42 11.64 -11.29 20.55
C GLU A 42 11.28 -9.86 20.97
N ASN A 43 11.74 -8.86 20.21
CA ASN A 43 11.52 -7.44 20.50
C ASN A 43 10.18 -6.95 19.93
N LYS A 44 9.08 -7.31 20.61
CA LYS A 44 7.70 -6.92 20.23
C LYS A 44 7.38 -5.44 20.41
N LYS A 45 8.33 -4.61 20.84
CA LYS A 45 8.11 -3.17 21.07
C LYS A 45 8.31 -2.33 19.80
N GLU A 46 8.96 -2.87 18.80
CA GLU A 46 9.23 -2.19 17.54
C GLU A 46 8.16 -2.56 16.51
N SER A 47 7.73 -1.59 15.72
CA SER A 47 6.86 -1.82 14.56
C SER A 47 7.66 -1.72 13.27
N PHE A 48 7.31 -2.56 12.30
CA PHE A 48 7.85 -2.49 10.94
C PHE A 48 6.78 -1.97 9.99
N HIS A 49 7.15 -1.03 9.13
CA HIS A 49 6.25 -0.46 8.14
C HIS A 49 6.80 -0.68 6.73
N LEU A 50 6.15 -1.52 5.95
CA LEU A 50 6.43 -1.71 4.54
C LEU A 50 5.54 -0.78 3.72
N ILE A 51 6.15 0.13 2.97
CA ILE A 51 5.45 1.03 2.06
C ILE A 51 5.75 0.60 0.63
N ILE A 52 4.71 0.32 -0.15
CA ILE A 52 4.81 -0.10 -1.55
C ILE A 52 4.16 0.98 -2.41
N ASP A 53 4.99 1.71 -3.13
CA ASP A 53 4.51 2.68 -4.09
C ASP A 53 4.27 2.03 -5.46
N GLU A 54 3.30 2.56 -6.23
CA GLU A 54 2.82 2.00 -7.49
C GLU A 54 2.51 0.49 -7.39
N ALA A 55 1.80 0.13 -6.33
CA ALA A 55 1.54 -1.25 -5.93
C ALA A 55 0.85 -2.10 -7.01
N HIS A 56 0.13 -1.48 -7.96
CA HIS A 56 -0.45 -2.18 -9.11
C HIS A 56 0.59 -2.92 -9.96
N ASN A 57 1.85 -2.47 -9.98
CA ASN A 57 2.93 -3.19 -10.69
C ASN A 57 3.32 -4.50 -10.00
N ILE A 58 3.06 -4.61 -8.70
CA ILE A 58 3.47 -5.75 -7.87
C ILE A 58 2.28 -6.64 -7.54
N LEU A 59 1.11 -6.06 -7.24
CA LEU A 59 -0.06 -6.75 -6.70
C LEU A 59 -1.17 -6.99 -7.75
N SER A 60 -0.85 -6.86 -9.04
CA SER A 60 -1.77 -7.11 -10.15
C SER A 60 -2.00 -8.61 -10.39
N GLU A 61 -3.26 -8.96 -10.67
CA GLU A 61 -3.63 -10.29 -11.19
C GLU A 61 -3.34 -10.45 -12.68
N SER A 62 -3.37 -9.34 -13.43
CA SER A 62 -3.15 -9.35 -14.87
C SER A 62 -1.65 -9.41 -15.20
N SER A 63 -1.12 -10.60 -15.47
CA SER A 63 0.25 -10.77 -15.92
C SER A 63 0.33 -11.81 -17.02
N VAL A 64 0.44 -11.34 -18.26
CA VAL A 64 0.49 -12.19 -19.47
C VAL A 64 1.81 -12.97 -19.58
N ARG A 65 2.85 -12.57 -18.83
CA ARG A 65 4.21 -13.16 -18.94
C ARG A 65 4.71 -13.84 -17.66
N GLU A 66 3.89 -13.92 -16.64
CA GLU A 66 4.24 -14.55 -15.37
C GLU A 66 3.61 -15.94 -15.32
N ALA A 67 4.37 -16.96 -14.89
CA ALA A 67 3.78 -18.27 -14.65
C ALA A 67 2.71 -18.16 -13.56
N GLU A 68 1.57 -18.78 -13.76
CA GLU A 68 0.40 -18.66 -12.88
C GLU A 68 0.74 -19.02 -11.43
N ALA A 69 1.49 -20.10 -11.22
CA ALA A 69 1.94 -20.50 -9.87
C ALA A 69 2.78 -19.43 -9.16
N TRP A 70 3.58 -18.63 -9.89
CA TRP A 70 4.34 -17.53 -9.30
C TRP A 70 3.46 -16.34 -8.94
N LYS A 71 2.49 -16.04 -9.80
CA LYS A 71 1.50 -14.99 -9.55
C LYS A 71 0.69 -15.33 -8.29
N ASP A 72 0.17 -16.54 -8.21
CA ASP A 72 -0.63 -16.99 -7.07
C ASP A 72 0.18 -16.95 -5.77
N TYR A 73 1.39 -17.49 -5.77
CA TYR A 73 2.28 -17.44 -4.62
C TYR A 73 2.58 -16.00 -4.15
N ARG A 74 2.81 -15.08 -5.09
CA ARG A 74 3.07 -13.68 -4.77
C ARG A 74 1.86 -13.02 -4.12
N LEU A 75 0.67 -13.22 -4.69
CA LEU A 75 -0.57 -12.65 -4.15
C LEU A 75 -0.90 -13.25 -2.78
N GLU A 76 -0.83 -14.57 -2.62
CA GLU A 76 -1.04 -15.26 -1.34
C GLU A 76 -0.11 -14.76 -0.24
N LEU A 77 1.17 -14.55 -0.56
CA LEU A 77 2.14 -14.00 0.40
C LEU A 77 1.73 -12.62 0.91
N PHE A 78 1.35 -11.71 0.00
CA PHE A 78 0.94 -10.37 0.42
C PHE A 78 -0.39 -10.40 1.18
N GLU A 79 -1.31 -11.27 0.79
CA GLU A 79 -2.54 -11.50 1.56
C GLU A 79 -2.26 -11.98 2.97
N GLU A 80 -1.36 -12.97 3.14
CA GLU A 80 -0.92 -13.44 4.46
C GLU A 80 -0.34 -12.30 5.29
N ILE A 81 0.57 -11.52 4.72
CA ILE A 81 1.22 -10.41 5.41
C ILE A 81 0.18 -9.35 5.84
N ILE A 82 -0.76 -9.01 4.98
CA ILE A 82 -1.81 -8.02 5.30
C ILE A 82 -2.74 -8.54 6.40
N LYS A 83 -3.14 -9.81 6.35
CA LYS A 83 -4.01 -10.44 7.35
C LYS A 83 -3.34 -10.60 8.71
N GLU A 84 -2.09 -11.07 8.72
CA GLU A 84 -1.40 -11.52 9.92
C GLU A 84 -0.48 -10.44 10.50
N GLY A 85 0.06 -9.56 9.67
CA GLY A 85 1.12 -8.62 10.03
C GLY A 85 0.80 -7.80 11.27
N ARG A 86 -0.43 -7.31 11.39
CA ARG A 86 -0.87 -6.51 12.54
C ARG A 86 -0.64 -7.22 13.89
N LYS A 87 -0.79 -8.53 13.96
CA LYS A 87 -0.58 -9.31 15.20
C LYS A 87 0.86 -9.25 15.67
N PHE A 88 1.77 -9.02 14.73
CA PHE A 88 3.21 -8.95 14.98
C PHE A 88 3.76 -7.53 14.97
N GLY A 89 2.92 -6.49 14.79
CA GLY A 89 3.39 -5.11 14.63
C GLY A 89 3.99 -4.82 13.25
N TYR A 90 3.66 -5.64 12.24
CA TYR A 90 4.07 -5.44 10.86
C TYR A 90 2.93 -4.82 10.06
N PHE A 91 3.14 -3.63 9.53
CA PHE A 91 2.13 -2.86 8.81
C PHE A 91 2.51 -2.68 7.35
N VAL A 92 1.51 -2.74 6.48
CA VAL A 92 1.68 -2.53 5.04
C VAL A 92 0.86 -1.34 4.60
N THR A 93 1.51 -0.43 3.88
CA THR A 93 0.86 0.67 3.18
C THR A 93 1.09 0.49 1.69
N ILE A 94 0.02 0.52 0.91
CA ILE A 94 0.08 0.47 -0.55
C ILE A 94 -0.43 1.78 -1.14
N SER A 95 0.30 2.30 -2.12
CA SER A 95 -0.08 3.46 -2.91
C SER A 95 -0.25 3.04 -4.36
N SER A 96 -1.29 3.51 -5.04
CA SER A 96 -1.53 3.21 -6.44
C SER A 96 -2.42 4.25 -7.10
N GLN A 97 -2.09 4.58 -8.35
CA GLN A 97 -2.93 5.39 -9.22
C GLN A 97 -3.96 4.53 -10.00
N ARG A 98 -3.84 3.21 -9.90
CA ARG A 98 -4.69 2.22 -10.60
C ARG A 98 -5.17 1.15 -9.63
N PRO A 99 -6.05 1.47 -8.71
CA PRO A 99 -6.52 0.50 -7.72
C PRO A 99 -7.25 -0.69 -8.36
N PHE A 100 -7.90 -0.53 -9.50
CA PHE A 100 -8.57 -1.62 -10.22
C PHE A 100 -7.60 -2.71 -10.71
N ASP A 101 -6.34 -2.36 -10.99
CA ASP A 101 -5.33 -3.33 -11.43
C ASP A 101 -4.79 -4.18 -10.26
N ILE A 102 -5.04 -3.80 -9.00
CA ILE A 102 -4.64 -4.56 -7.80
C ILE A 102 -5.65 -5.68 -7.57
N SER A 103 -5.17 -6.85 -7.10
CA SER A 103 -6.06 -7.95 -6.73
C SER A 103 -7.20 -7.49 -5.81
N PRO A 104 -8.47 -7.72 -6.18
CA PRO A 104 -9.62 -7.35 -5.36
C PRO A 104 -9.57 -8.00 -3.97
N THR A 105 -9.01 -9.19 -3.86
CA THR A 105 -8.82 -9.89 -2.60
C THR A 105 -7.91 -9.10 -1.67
N ILE A 106 -6.79 -8.56 -2.17
CA ILE A 106 -5.89 -7.70 -1.41
C ILE A 106 -6.59 -6.41 -1.01
N VAL A 107 -7.23 -5.73 -1.96
CA VAL A 107 -7.93 -4.47 -1.67
C VAL A 107 -8.98 -4.65 -0.59
N SER A 108 -9.75 -5.75 -0.61
CA SER A 108 -10.80 -6.02 0.38
C SER A 108 -10.29 -6.27 1.80
N GLN A 109 -9.02 -6.62 1.96
CA GLN A 109 -8.39 -6.92 3.26
C GLN A 109 -7.73 -5.71 3.90
N LEU A 110 -7.60 -4.61 3.18
CA LEU A 110 -7.07 -3.36 3.73
C LEU A 110 -8.06 -2.79 4.76
N HIS A 111 -7.53 -2.22 5.82
CA HIS A 111 -8.33 -1.73 6.93
C HIS A 111 -8.71 -0.26 6.80
N ASN A 112 -7.82 0.55 6.20
CA ASN A 112 -8.02 1.99 6.06
C ASN A 112 -7.64 2.44 4.66
N TYR A 113 -8.37 3.42 4.14
CA TYR A 113 -8.26 3.92 2.79
C TYR A 113 -8.13 5.44 2.80
N PHE A 114 -7.21 5.94 2.02
CA PHE A 114 -7.04 7.36 1.70
C PHE A 114 -7.34 7.51 0.22
N ILE A 115 -8.54 7.94 -0.11
CA ILE A 115 -9.05 7.96 -1.48
C ILE A 115 -8.94 9.38 -2.01
N HIS A 116 -7.94 9.61 -2.85
CA HIS A 116 -7.81 10.83 -3.62
C HIS A 116 -8.74 10.81 -4.85
N ARG A 117 -8.73 11.89 -5.63
CA ARG A 117 -9.53 11.99 -6.85
C ARG A 117 -9.25 10.82 -7.80
N LEU A 118 -10.30 10.11 -8.15
CA LEU A 118 -10.32 9.05 -9.17
C LEU A 118 -11.42 9.37 -10.16
N VAL A 119 -11.13 9.21 -11.46
CA VAL A 119 -12.04 9.56 -12.57
C VAL A 119 -12.39 8.33 -13.40
N ASN A 120 -11.56 7.27 -13.36
CA ASN A 120 -11.75 6.06 -14.12
C ASN A 120 -12.94 5.26 -13.55
N GLU A 121 -13.87 4.86 -14.41
CA GLU A 121 -15.09 4.14 -14.00
C GLU A 121 -14.78 2.77 -13.39
N ASN A 122 -13.75 2.07 -13.86
CA ASN A 122 -13.35 0.77 -13.30
C ASN A 122 -12.83 0.91 -11.85
N ASP A 123 -12.04 1.97 -11.58
CA ASP A 123 -11.55 2.26 -10.24
C ASP A 123 -12.71 2.61 -9.30
N LEU A 124 -13.66 3.43 -9.76
CA LEU A 124 -14.86 3.78 -9.00
C LEU A 124 -15.75 2.55 -8.75
N TYR A 125 -15.87 1.66 -9.74
CA TYR A 125 -16.61 0.40 -9.61
C TYR A 125 -15.97 -0.52 -8.57
N LEU A 126 -14.65 -0.68 -8.58
CA LEU A 126 -13.93 -1.45 -7.57
C LEU A 126 -14.22 -0.91 -6.17
N LEU A 127 -14.06 0.40 -5.95
CA LEU A 127 -14.31 1.01 -4.65
C LEU A 127 -15.76 0.82 -4.19
N LYS A 128 -16.73 0.94 -5.11
CA LYS A 128 -18.13 0.73 -4.80
C LYS A 128 -18.42 -0.68 -4.27
N ASN A 129 -17.77 -1.68 -4.82
CA ASN A 129 -18.03 -3.07 -4.49
C ASN A 129 -17.17 -3.59 -3.33
N THR A 130 -16.02 -2.97 -3.09
CA THR A 130 -15.05 -3.44 -2.09
C THR A 130 -15.21 -2.69 -0.75
N LEU A 131 -15.55 -1.39 -0.79
CA LEU A 131 -15.60 -0.56 0.40
C LEU A 131 -17.03 -0.41 0.94
N SER A 132 -17.43 -1.31 1.82
CA SER A 132 -18.73 -1.23 2.50
C SER A 132 -18.84 -0.03 3.45
N THR A 133 -17.71 0.48 3.94
CA THR A 133 -17.64 1.63 4.86
C THR A 133 -17.84 2.98 4.17
N LEU A 134 -17.82 3.01 2.84
CA LEU A 134 -17.97 4.24 2.06
C LEU A 134 -19.45 4.46 1.71
N ASP A 135 -20.02 5.54 2.22
CA ASP A 135 -21.43 5.89 1.92
C ASP A 135 -21.64 6.42 0.49
N ALA A 136 -22.89 6.50 0.06
CA ALA A 136 -23.23 6.93 -1.29
C ALA A 136 -22.83 8.40 -1.57
N ALA A 137 -22.93 9.28 -0.57
CA ALA A 137 -22.57 10.68 -0.70
C ALA A 137 -21.06 10.83 -0.91
N SER A 138 -20.24 10.18 -0.08
CA SER A 138 -18.79 10.17 -0.22
C SER A 138 -18.34 9.63 -1.58
N ARG A 139 -18.99 8.59 -2.11
CA ARG A 139 -18.66 8.03 -3.43
C ARG A 139 -18.88 9.03 -4.56
N THR A 140 -19.92 9.82 -4.51
CA THR A 140 -20.21 10.84 -5.54
C THR A 140 -19.21 12.00 -5.53
N LEU A 141 -18.55 12.24 -4.40
CA LEU A 141 -17.55 13.30 -4.29
C LEU A 141 -16.18 12.91 -4.86
N ILE A 142 -15.83 11.62 -4.89
CA ILE A 142 -14.48 11.16 -5.31
C ILE A 142 -14.04 11.75 -6.65
N PRO A 143 -14.86 11.73 -7.74
CA PRO A 143 -14.43 12.27 -9.04
C PRO A 143 -14.21 13.77 -9.04
N THR A 144 -14.80 14.49 -8.09
CA THR A 144 -14.79 15.95 -8.01
C THR A 144 -13.85 16.51 -6.95
N LEU A 145 -13.12 15.66 -6.24
CA LEU A 145 -12.18 16.10 -5.22
C LEU A 145 -11.14 17.06 -5.80
N PRO A 146 -10.88 18.18 -5.12
CA PRO A 146 -9.80 19.09 -5.51
C PRO A 146 -8.43 18.48 -5.23
N PRO A 147 -7.36 19.04 -5.86
CA PRO A 147 -6.00 18.61 -5.56
C PRO A 147 -5.68 18.68 -4.07
N GLY A 148 -5.07 17.61 -3.53
CA GLY A 148 -4.72 17.50 -2.12
C GLY A 148 -5.87 17.09 -1.20
N ALA A 149 -7.11 17.05 -1.68
CA ALA A 149 -8.20 16.49 -0.88
C ALA A 149 -8.24 14.97 -0.98
N CYS A 150 -8.68 14.33 0.10
CA CYS A 150 -8.96 12.90 0.11
C CYS A 150 -10.15 12.56 1.01
N ILE A 151 -10.78 11.43 0.74
CA ILE A 151 -11.74 10.82 1.64
C ILE A 151 -11.02 9.72 2.41
N ILE A 152 -11.04 9.82 3.73
CA ILE A 152 -10.49 8.79 4.62
C ILE A 152 -11.64 7.91 5.10
N SER A 153 -11.49 6.59 4.95
CA SER A 153 -12.50 5.61 5.37
C SER A 153 -11.81 4.34 5.88
N GLY A 154 -12.47 3.63 6.76
CA GLY A 154 -11.95 2.34 7.25
C GLY A 154 -12.21 2.11 8.73
N THR A 155 -11.59 1.08 9.27
CA THR A 155 -11.83 0.61 10.65
C THR A 155 -11.32 1.57 11.73
N ALA A 156 -10.43 2.50 11.39
CA ALA A 156 -9.94 3.52 12.33
C ALA A 156 -10.92 4.71 12.47
N PHE A 157 -11.95 4.79 11.63
CA PHE A 157 -12.85 5.92 11.56
C PHE A 157 -14.31 5.45 11.66
N HIS A 158 -15.13 6.15 12.44
CA HIS A 158 -16.56 5.81 12.59
C HIS A 158 -17.36 6.14 11.31
N THR A 159 -16.95 7.19 10.61
CA THR A 159 -17.58 7.67 9.39
C THR A 159 -16.51 8.11 8.40
N PRO A 160 -16.78 8.08 7.08
CA PRO A 160 -15.87 8.66 6.10
C PRO A 160 -15.64 10.16 6.40
N LEU A 161 -14.40 10.60 6.28
CA LEU A 161 -13.98 11.97 6.52
C LEU A 161 -13.43 12.59 5.24
N LEU A 162 -13.95 13.75 4.84
CA LEU A 162 -13.34 14.58 3.80
C LEU A 162 -12.24 15.44 4.43
N VAL A 163 -11.02 15.29 3.95
CA VAL A 163 -9.83 15.96 4.50
C VAL A 163 -9.08 16.68 3.38
N GLN A 164 -8.65 17.91 3.66
CA GLN A 164 -7.68 18.62 2.83
C GLN A 164 -6.29 18.39 3.45
N ILE A 165 -5.36 17.88 2.65
CA ILE A 165 -3.97 17.69 3.07
C ILE A 165 -3.21 18.95 2.71
N ASP A 166 -2.53 19.52 3.69
CA ASP A 166 -1.66 20.67 3.48
C ASP A 166 -0.45 20.26 2.63
N ARG A 167 -0.03 21.14 1.74
CA ARG A 167 1.25 20.96 1.06
C ARG A 167 2.35 21.08 2.11
N SER A 168 3.22 20.07 2.20
CA SER A 168 4.52 20.27 2.82
C SER A 168 5.21 21.40 2.05
N GLU A 169 5.64 22.47 2.75
CA GLU A 169 6.57 23.45 2.18
C GLU A 169 7.85 22.67 1.92
N GLU A 170 8.01 22.13 0.71
CA GLU A 170 9.30 21.71 0.23
C GLU A 170 10.16 22.97 0.20
N HIS A 171 11.15 23.01 1.07
CA HIS A 171 12.27 23.93 0.93
C HIS A 171 12.94 23.61 -0.41
N THR A 172 12.47 24.26 -1.46
CA THR A 172 13.12 24.32 -2.77
C THR A 172 14.32 25.26 -2.69
N SER A 173 15.24 24.95 -1.77
CA SER A 173 16.55 25.56 -1.71
C SER A 173 17.54 24.42 -1.73
N GLU A 174 18.06 24.16 -2.91
CA GLU A 174 19.32 23.50 -3.24
C GLU A 174 19.18 22.55 -4.46
N LEU A 175 18.95 23.16 -5.61
CA LEU A 175 19.43 22.66 -6.90
C LEU A 175 19.49 23.86 -7.87
N GLN A 176 20.48 24.71 -7.68
CA GLN A 176 21.07 25.54 -8.73
C GLN A 176 22.51 25.09 -8.95
#